data_85674e5c5db891df26c40cc325d2673c
#
_entry.id   85674e5c5db891df26c40cc325d2673c
#
_cell.length_a   1.000
_cell.length_b   1.000
_cell.length_c   1.000
_cell.angle_alpha   90.00
_cell.angle_beta   90.00
_cell.angle_gamma   90.00
#
_symmetry.space_group_name_H-M   'P 1'
#
loop_
_entity.id
_entity.type
_entity.pdbx_description
1 polymer ?
#
loop_
_entity_poly.entity_id
_entity_poly.type
_entity_poly.pdbx_seq_one_letter_code
_entity_poly.pdbx_strand_id
1 'polypeptide(L)'
;MGILDGKRILVTGVLTDSSIAFHVARLAQQEGADVVLTGFGRLSLVERIARRLPGPPPVLELDVTDEGHLGSLAERVSAHTDRLDGVVHGIAFAPQSALGGNFLNTQWADVATAVQVSAYSLKALAMAALPLMDGGGAIVGLDFDASVAWPAYDWMGVAKAGLESCARYLARDLGPRGIRVNLVAAGPVRTMAAKSIPGFADFEELWPKRAPLGWDITDPQPPARACVALLSDWFPATTGEIVHADGGAHAVGG
;
A
#
# COMPACT_ATOMS: atom_id res chain seq x y z
N MET A 1 22.57 -3.37 -13.07
CA MET A 1 21.24 -3.90 -13.36
C MET A 1 20.51 -3.94 -12.03
N GLY A 2 19.45 -3.17 -11.91
CA GLY A 2 18.65 -3.10 -10.67
C GLY A 2 17.76 -4.33 -10.53
N ILE A 3 17.22 -4.56 -9.32
CA ILE A 3 16.38 -5.74 -9.06
C ILE A 3 14.99 -5.67 -9.72
N LEU A 4 14.60 -4.48 -10.24
CA LEU A 4 13.37 -4.26 -10.99
C LEU A 4 13.62 -3.84 -12.44
N ASP A 5 14.82 -4.12 -12.98
CA ASP A 5 15.21 -3.70 -14.32
C ASP A 5 14.20 -4.19 -15.38
N GLY A 6 13.66 -3.26 -16.19
CA GLY A 6 12.67 -3.54 -17.22
C GLY A 6 11.26 -3.89 -16.74
N LYS A 7 10.99 -3.88 -15.42
CA LYS A 7 9.64 -4.09 -14.87
C LYS A 7 8.79 -2.83 -14.98
N ARG A 8 7.49 -3.01 -15.10
CA ARG A 8 6.47 -1.95 -15.19
C ARG A 8 5.55 -2.03 -13.97
N ILE A 9 5.56 -0.97 -13.17
CA ILE A 9 4.93 -0.97 -11.84
C ILE A 9 3.86 0.13 -11.76
N LEU A 10 2.63 -0.25 -11.43
CA LEU A 10 1.58 0.68 -11.06
C LEU A 10 1.66 0.96 -9.55
N VAL A 11 1.81 2.23 -9.16
CA VAL A 11 1.89 2.62 -7.76
C VAL A 11 0.73 3.54 -7.39
N THR A 12 -0.05 3.13 -6.40
CA THR A 12 -1.15 3.91 -5.84
C THR A 12 -0.78 4.51 -4.48
N GLY A 13 -1.50 5.54 -4.03
CA GLY A 13 -1.33 6.10 -2.68
C GLY A 13 -0.22 7.15 -2.52
N VAL A 14 0.31 7.68 -3.62
CA VAL A 14 1.28 8.80 -3.57
C VAL A 14 0.51 10.09 -3.32
N LEU A 15 0.59 10.62 -2.09
CA LEU A 15 -0.03 11.90 -1.70
C LEU A 15 0.99 13.01 -1.49
N THR A 16 2.13 12.67 -0.88
CA THR A 16 3.23 13.60 -0.59
C THR A 16 4.55 12.87 -0.75
N ASP A 17 5.65 13.60 -0.72
CA ASP A 17 7.01 13.05 -0.73
C ASP A 17 7.40 12.29 0.56
N SER A 18 6.60 12.41 1.63
CA SER A 18 6.73 11.58 2.84
C SER A 18 5.93 10.27 2.79
N SER A 19 5.11 10.04 1.74
CA SER A 19 4.35 8.80 1.61
C SER A 19 5.28 7.60 1.37
N ILE A 20 5.03 6.47 2.03
CA ILE A 20 5.77 5.23 1.75
C ILE A 20 5.69 4.90 0.24
N ALA A 21 4.50 5.04 -0.36
CA ALA A 21 4.29 4.80 -1.78
C ALA A 21 5.17 5.68 -2.70
N PHE A 22 5.45 6.94 -2.32
CA PHE A 22 6.40 7.79 -3.05
C PHE A 22 7.80 7.19 -3.03
N HIS A 23 8.24 6.69 -1.88
CA HIS A 23 9.55 6.07 -1.74
C HIS A 23 9.64 4.72 -2.45
N VAL A 24 8.54 3.96 -2.50
CA VAL A 24 8.45 2.75 -3.35
C VAL A 24 8.63 3.13 -4.82
N ALA A 25 7.90 4.12 -5.33
CA ALA A 25 8.01 4.58 -6.71
C ALA A 25 9.43 5.06 -7.03
N ARG A 26 10.04 5.85 -6.12
CA ARG A 26 11.41 6.33 -6.28
C ARG A 26 12.42 5.21 -6.34
N LEU A 27 12.36 4.27 -5.40
CA LEU A 27 13.27 3.12 -5.36
C LEU A 27 13.04 2.21 -6.56
N ALA A 28 11.79 1.96 -6.95
CA ALA A 28 11.49 1.15 -8.13
C ALA A 28 12.16 1.71 -9.39
N GLN A 29 12.10 3.04 -9.60
CA GLN A 29 12.79 3.68 -10.73
C GLN A 29 14.32 3.62 -10.60
N GLN A 30 14.87 3.77 -9.40
CA GLN A 30 16.30 3.63 -9.14
C GLN A 30 16.80 2.19 -9.42
N GLU A 31 15.92 1.21 -9.22
CA GLU A 31 16.16 -0.20 -9.50
C GLU A 31 15.78 -0.62 -10.94
N GLY A 32 15.49 0.36 -11.81
CA GLY A 32 15.32 0.16 -13.25
C GLY A 32 13.89 -0.09 -13.72
N ALA A 33 12.88 0.13 -12.87
CA ALA A 33 11.48 0.00 -13.27
C ALA A 33 10.94 1.26 -13.95
N ASP A 34 10.02 1.06 -14.89
CA ASP A 34 9.08 2.08 -15.34
C ASP A 34 7.89 2.14 -14.37
N VAL A 35 7.45 3.34 -14.02
CA VAL A 35 6.39 3.55 -13.03
C VAL A 35 5.23 4.34 -13.64
N VAL A 36 4.01 3.91 -13.35
CA VAL A 36 2.78 4.67 -13.53
C VAL A 36 2.21 4.95 -12.15
N LEU A 37 1.80 6.19 -11.88
CA LEU A 37 1.15 6.56 -10.62
C LEU A 37 -0.35 6.69 -10.79
N THR A 38 -1.07 6.50 -9.68
CA THR A 38 -2.45 6.96 -9.59
C THR A 38 -2.61 7.97 -8.46
N GLY A 39 -3.58 8.87 -8.63
CA GLY A 39 -3.97 9.86 -7.64
C GLY A 39 -5.49 9.98 -7.55
N PHE A 40 -5.98 10.50 -6.45
CA PHE A 40 -7.39 10.77 -6.21
C PHE A 40 -7.61 12.23 -5.81
N GLY A 41 -8.64 12.85 -6.37
CA GLY A 41 -9.06 14.22 -6.07
C GLY A 41 -8.11 15.27 -6.66
N ARG A 42 -7.14 15.79 -5.91
CA ARG A 42 -6.26 16.87 -6.37
C ARG A 42 -5.08 16.34 -7.19
N LEU A 43 -5.31 15.91 -8.43
CA LEU A 43 -4.27 15.34 -9.30
C LEU A 43 -3.06 16.27 -9.47
N SER A 44 -3.27 17.59 -9.58
CA SER A 44 -2.18 18.55 -9.73
C SER A 44 -1.17 18.54 -8.57
N LEU A 45 -1.58 18.12 -7.37
CA LEU A 45 -0.65 17.90 -6.25
C LEU A 45 0.17 16.64 -6.47
N VAL A 46 -0.47 15.54 -6.90
CA VAL A 46 0.22 14.29 -7.17
C VAL A 46 1.21 14.47 -8.33
N GLU A 47 0.83 15.15 -9.41
CA GLU A 47 1.71 15.48 -10.53
C GLU A 47 2.92 16.31 -10.10
N ARG A 48 2.70 17.30 -9.21
CA ARG A 48 3.79 18.11 -8.67
C ARG A 48 4.77 17.26 -7.85
N ILE A 49 4.27 16.31 -7.07
CA ILE A 49 5.10 15.38 -6.28
C ILE A 49 5.80 14.38 -7.22
N ALA A 50 5.12 13.88 -8.24
CA ALA A 50 5.68 12.97 -9.25
C ALA A 50 6.93 13.54 -9.95
N ARG A 51 6.99 14.88 -10.15
CA ARG A 51 8.17 15.57 -10.73
C ARG A 51 9.42 15.49 -9.85
N ARG A 52 9.31 15.05 -8.59
CA ARG A 52 10.45 14.83 -7.68
C ARG A 52 11.04 13.43 -7.79
N LEU A 53 10.40 12.55 -8.56
CA LEU A 53 10.91 11.22 -8.85
C LEU A 53 12.05 11.30 -9.89
N PRO A 54 12.95 10.30 -9.96
CA PRO A 54 14.05 10.29 -10.91
C PRO A 54 13.63 10.47 -12.36
N GLY A 55 12.52 9.84 -12.79
CA GLY A 55 11.83 10.05 -14.06
C GLY A 55 10.37 10.41 -13.77
N PRO A 56 9.86 11.59 -14.14
CA PRO A 56 8.48 11.96 -13.90
C PRO A 56 7.51 10.96 -14.57
N PRO A 57 6.78 10.14 -13.81
CA PRO A 57 5.86 9.15 -14.38
C PRO A 57 4.53 9.79 -14.75
N PRO A 58 3.74 9.16 -15.63
CA PRO A 58 2.34 9.52 -15.84
C PRO A 58 1.54 9.34 -14.55
N VAL A 59 0.55 10.22 -14.33
CA VAL A 59 -0.38 10.19 -13.20
C VAL A 59 -1.79 10.05 -13.73
N LEU A 60 -2.47 8.98 -13.32
CA LEU A 60 -3.85 8.69 -13.69
C LEU A 60 -4.80 8.93 -12.50
N GLU A 61 -5.98 9.43 -12.75
CA GLU A 61 -6.99 9.53 -11.70
C GLU A 61 -7.54 8.14 -11.35
N LEU A 62 -7.63 7.84 -10.05
CA LEU A 62 -8.24 6.61 -9.58
C LEU A 62 -8.92 6.83 -8.23
N ASP A 63 -10.24 6.75 -8.24
CA ASP A 63 -11.06 6.51 -7.05
C ASP A 63 -11.38 5.02 -7.00
N VAL A 64 -10.94 4.33 -5.95
CA VAL A 64 -11.19 2.89 -5.77
C VAL A 64 -12.64 2.57 -5.37
N THR A 65 -13.45 3.58 -5.15
CA THR A 65 -14.90 3.44 -4.90
C THR A 65 -15.74 3.67 -6.17
N ASP A 66 -15.13 4.17 -7.24
CA ASP A 66 -15.78 4.43 -8.53
C ASP A 66 -15.55 3.25 -9.50
N GLU A 67 -16.65 2.57 -9.86
CA GLU A 67 -16.62 1.42 -10.76
C GLU A 67 -16.16 1.80 -12.18
N GLY A 68 -16.42 3.02 -12.64
CA GLY A 68 -15.97 3.53 -13.92
C GLY A 68 -14.45 3.75 -13.97
N HIS A 69 -13.89 4.31 -12.87
CA HIS A 69 -12.45 4.46 -12.72
C HIS A 69 -11.73 3.10 -12.70
N LEU A 70 -12.28 2.13 -11.98
CA LEU A 70 -11.72 0.77 -11.92
C LEU A 70 -11.88 0.05 -13.27
N GLY A 71 -13.05 0.12 -13.88
CA GLY A 71 -13.36 -0.55 -15.14
C GLY A 71 -12.52 -0.07 -16.34
N SER A 72 -12.10 1.21 -16.32
CA SER A 72 -11.28 1.82 -17.37
C SER A 72 -9.77 1.84 -17.04
N LEU A 73 -9.35 1.35 -15.87
CA LEU A 73 -7.96 1.48 -15.42
C LEU A 73 -6.97 0.82 -16.39
N ALA A 74 -7.23 -0.43 -16.81
CA ALA A 74 -6.34 -1.15 -17.71
C ALA A 74 -6.17 -0.42 -19.04
N GLU A 75 -7.25 0.08 -19.65
CA GLU A 75 -7.20 0.86 -20.88
C GLU A 75 -6.37 2.13 -20.71
N ARG A 76 -6.59 2.89 -19.62
CA ARG A 76 -5.83 4.13 -19.34
C ARG A 76 -4.36 3.87 -19.06
N VAL A 77 -4.03 2.78 -18.37
CA VAL A 77 -2.64 2.37 -18.14
C VAL A 77 -1.99 1.92 -19.43
N SER A 78 -2.73 1.23 -20.32
CA SER A 78 -2.20 0.73 -21.61
C SER A 78 -1.77 1.85 -22.56
N ALA A 79 -2.23 3.08 -22.36
CA ALA A 79 -1.71 4.25 -23.09
C ALA A 79 -0.24 4.60 -22.73
N HIS A 80 0.30 4.03 -21.64
CA HIS A 80 1.64 4.32 -21.14
C HIS A 80 2.54 3.09 -21.08
N THR A 81 1.97 1.89 -21.03
CA THR A 81 2.73 0.62 -20.97
C THR A 81 1.87 -0.53 -21.48
N ASP A 82 2.49 -1.50 -22.13
CA ASP A 82 1.83 -2.67 -22.72
C ASP A 82 1.53 -3.79 -21.71
N ARG A 83 2.12 -3.73 -20.50
CA ARG A 83 1.92 -4.71 -19.43
C ARG A 83 2.19 -4.11 -18.07
N LEU A 84 1.81 -4.83 -17.03
CA LEU A 84 2.22 -4.59 -15.64
C LEU A 84 2.90 -5.84 -15.08
N ASP A 85 4.09 -5.66 -14.52
CA ASP A 85 4.84 -6.67 -13.78
C ASP A 85 4.62 -6.53 -12.26
N GLY A 86 4.06 -5.39 -11.82
CA GLY A 86 3.74 -5.18 -10.41
C GLY A 86 2.71 -4.10 -10.15
N VAL A 87 2.02 -4.25 -9.02
CA VAL A 87 1.03 -3.29 -8.51
C VAL A 87 1.30 -3.02 -7.03
N VAL A 88 1.34 -1.75 -6.65
CA VAL A 88 1.45 -1.32 -5.25
C VAL A 88 0.11 -0.73 -4.79
N HIS A 89 -0.50 -1.36 -3.80
CA HIS A 89 -1.68 -0.86 -3.13
C HIS A 89 -1.29 -0.08 -1.88
N GLY A 90 -1.22 1.25 -2.00
CA GLY A 90 -0.89 2.17 -0.92
C GLY A 90 -2.09 3.00 -0.46
N ILE A 91 -3.30 2.44 -0.54
CA ILE A 91 -4.56 3.15 -0.29
C ILE A 91 -5.15 2.70 1.04
N ALA A 92 -5.50 3.64 1.89
CA ALA A 92 -6.30 3.41 3.09
C ALA A 92 -7.03 4.71 3.47
N PHE A 93 -8.25 4.57 3.96
CA PHE A 93 -9.04 5.66 4.50
C PHE A 93 -10.08 5.11 5.49
N ALA A 94 -10.28 5.84 6.60
CA ALA A 94 -11.43 5.67 7.47
C ALA A 94 -11.95 7.07 7.87
N PRO A 95 -13.28 7.25 7.95
CA PRO A 95 -13.85 8.46 8.56
C PRO A 95 -13.34 8.66 9.98
N GLN A 96 -13.26 9.93 10.41
CA GLN A 96 -12.76 10.29 11.75
C GLN A 96 -13.57 9.62 12.87
N SER A 97 -14.88 9.41 12.66
CA SER A 97 -15.79 8.68 13.54
C SER A 97 -15.45 7.20 13.74
N ALA A 98 -14.65 6.62 12.83
CA ALA A 98 -14.24 5.22 12.87
C ALA A 98 -12.83 5.04 13.48
N LEU A 99 -12.28 6.08 14.09
CA LEU A 99 -10.96 6.16 14.70
C LEU A 99 -11.06 6.85 16.08
N GLY A 100 -9.95 6.87 16.85
CA GLY A 100 -9.83 7.71 18.03
C GLY A 100 -10.53 7.21 19.29
N GLY A 101 -10.77 5.90 19.41
CA GLY A 101 -11.45 5.29 20.57
C GLY A 101 -12.98 5.24 20.42
N ASN A 102 -13.50 5.40 19.21
CA ASN A 102 -14.94 5.38 18.92
C ASN A 102 -15.49 4.01 18.51
N PHE A 103 -14.73 2.94 18.67
CA PHE A 103 -15.05 1.60 18.13
C PHE A 103 -16.52 1.19 18.36
N LEU A 104 -17.04 1.35 19.57
CA LEU A 104 -18.40 0.92 19.95
C LEU A 104 -19.51 1.85 19.42
N ASN A 105 -19.19 3.10 19.04
CA ASN A 105 -20.15 4.12 18.66
C ASN A 105 -20.20 4.39 17.15
N THR A 106 -19.27 3.81 16.38
CA THR A 106 -19.16 4.03 14.93
C THR A 106 -20.40 3.49 14.21
N GLN A 107 -20.97 4.30 13.33
CA GLN A 107 -22.11 3.90 12.52
C GLN A 107 -21.67 3.01 11.34
N TRP A 108 -22.57 2.13 10.90
CA TRP A 108 -22.27 1.18 9.82
C TRP A 108 -21.78 1.85 8.52
N ALA A 109 -22.32 2.99 8.15
CA ALA A 109 -21.92 3.71 6.94
C ALA A 109 -20.42 4.07 6.95
N ASP A 110 -19.88 4.46 8.12
CA ASP A 110 -18.49 4.81 8.31
C ASP A 110 -17.59 3.55 8.33
N VAL A 111 -18.09 2.48 8.95
CA VAL A 111 -17.43 1.15 8.92
C VAL A 111 -17.35 0.64 7.49
N ALA A 112 -18.46 0.70 6.73
CA ALA A 112 -18.52 0.28 5.34
C ALA A 112 -17.50 1.04 4.48
N THR A 113 -17.39 2.36 4.67
CA THR A 113 -16.39 3.19 3.99
C THR A 113 -14.97 2.75 4.33
N ALA A 114 -14.67 2.54 5.62
CA ALA A 114 -13.33 2.10 6.05
C ALA A 114 -12.96 0.74 5.43
N VAL A 115 -13.88 -0.22 5.43
CA VAL A 115 -13.65 -1.56 4.87
C VAL A 115 -13.56 -1.52 3.35
N GLN A 116 -14.43 -0.75 2.67
CA GLN A 116 -14.41 -0.62 1.21
C GLN A 116 -13.08 -0.05 0.73
N VAL A 117 -12.64 1.08 1.33
CA VAL A 117 -11.43 1.78 0.85
C VAL A 117 -10.14 1.12 1.34
N SER A 118 -10.13 0.51 2.54
CA SER A 118 -8.88 0.03 3.15
C SER A 118 -8.67 -1.49 3.05
N ALA A 119 -9.69 -2.26 2.67
CA ALA A 119 -9.59 -3.71 2.50
C ALA A 119 -10.04 -4.18 1.11
N TYR A 120 -11.31 -3.93 0.75
CA TYR A 120 -11.88 -4.41 -0.51
C TYR A 120 -11.19 -3.80 -1.74
N SER A 121 -10.69 -2.58 -1.63
CA SER A 121 -9.98 -1.90 -2.71
C SER A 121 -8.74 -2.65 -3.21
N LEU A 122 -8.09 -3.50 -2.39
CA LEU A 122 -7.00 -4.37 -2.83
C LEU A 122 -7.49 -5.34 -3.92
N LYS A 123 -8.64 -6.01 -3.66
CA LYS A 123 -9.26 -6.90 -4.66
C LYS A 123 -9.71 -6.11 -5.88
N ALA A 124 -10.34 -4.97 -5.70
CA ALA A 124 -10.85 -4.16 -6.80
C ALA A 124 -9.71 -3.68 -7.73
N LEU A 125 -8.60 -3.18 -7.14
CA LEU A 125 -7.41 -2.76 -7.87
C LEU A 125 -6.73 -3.95 -8.58
N ALA A 126 -6.60 -5.10 -7.90
CA ALA A 126 -6.03 -6.31 -8.50
C ALA A 126 -6.80 -6.71 -9.76
N MET A 127 -8.14 -6.75 -9.69
CA MET A 127 -8.98 -7.10 -10.84
C MET A 127 -8.92 -6.06 -11.96
N ALA A 128 -8.82 -4.77 -11.61
CA ALA A 128 -8.70 -3.68 -12.59
C ALA A 128 -7.35 -3.72 -13.34
N ALA A 129 -6.27 -4.14 -12.67
CA ALA A 129 -4.94 -4.27 -13.27
C ALA A 129 -4.72 -5.60 -14.02
N LEU A 130 -5.51 -6.62 -13.68
CA LEU A 130 -5.34 -8.01 -14.14
C LEU A 130 -5.24 -8.19 -15.67
N PRO A 131 -5.96 -7.43 -16.52
CA PRO A 131 -5.81 -7.52 -17.97
C PRO A 131 -4.41 -7.18 -18.50
N LEU A 132 -3.59 -6.47 -17.72
CA LEU A 132 -2.21 -6.11 -18.08
C LEU A 132 -1.16 -7.02 -17.39
N MET A 133 -1.58 -8.04 -16.63
CA MET A 133 -0.71 -8.93 -15.86
C MET A 133 -0.69 -10.37 -16.41
N ASP A 134 -0.84 -10.55 -17.71
CA ASP A 134 -0.88 -11.89 -18.32
C ASP A 134 0.45 -12.67 -18.23
N GLY A 135 1.56 -11.97 -18.03
CA GLY A 135 2.88 -12.56 -17.80
C GLY A 135 3.16 -12.95 -16.33
N GLY A 136 2.16 -12.89 -15.46
CA GLY A 136 2.38 -13.00 -14.00
C GLY A 136 2.82 -11.68 -13.38
N GLY A 137 3.41 -11.73 -12.17
CA GLY A 137 3.92 -10.53 -11.49
C GLY A 137 3.72 -10.52 -9.99
N ALA A 138 3.71 -9.34 -9.40
CA ALA A 138 3.54 -9.18 -7.96
C ALA A 138 2.59 -8.03 -7.59
N ILE A 139 1.71 -8.28 -6.63
CA ILE A 139 0.87 -7.26 -5.99
C ILE A 139 1.36 -7.10 -4.56
N VAL A 140 1.70 -5.88 -4.15
CA VAL A 140 2.17 -5.57 -2.80
C VAL A 140 1.29 -4.50 -2.18
N GLY A 141 0.67 -4.83 -1.04
CA GLY A 141 -0.15 -3.89 -0.28
C GLY A 141 0.60 -3.32 0.91
N LEU A 142 0.36 -2.04 1.23
CA LEU A 142 0.82 -1.42 2.48
C LEU A 142 -0.16 -1.73 3.61
N ASP A 143 0.38 -2.27 4.68
CA ASP A 143 -0.37 -2.70 5.84
C ASP A 143 0.15 -2.06 7.12
N PHE A 144 -0.60 -2.25 8.20
CA PHE A 144 -0.18 -2.05 9.57
C PHE A 144 -0.64 -3.28 10.35
N ASP A 145 0.24 -3.90 11.11
CA ASP A 145 -0.02 -5.17 11.80
C ASP A 145 -1.40 -5.18 12.48
N ALA A 146 -2.24 -6.11 12.08
CA ALA A 146 -3.60 -6.25 12.58
C ALA A 146 -3.77 -7.47 13.52
N SER A 147 -2.67 -8.04 14.01
CA SER A 147 -2.69 -9.18 14.92
C SER A 147 -3.19 -8.81 16.32
N VAL A 148 -3.15 -7.52 16.68
CA VAL A 148 -3.58 -6.99 17.97
C VAL A 148 -4.44 -5.75 17.80
N ALA A 149 -5.18 -5.38 18.85
CA ALA A 149 -5.95 -4.13 18.90
C ALA A 149 -5.03 -2.97 19.28
N TRP A 150 -4.75 -2.09 18.32
CA TRP A 150 -3.95 -0.89 18.56
C TRP A 150 -4.80 0.23 19.13
N PRO A 151 -4.29 1.01 20.10
CA PRO A 151 -5.00 2.17 20.63
C PRO A 151 -5.41 3.15 19.55
N ALA A 152 -6.64 3.67 19.61
CA ALA A 152 -7.20 4.67 18.70
C ALA A 152 -7.27 4.28 17.21
N TYR A 153 -6.93 3.04 16.85
CA TYR A 153 -6.96 2.56 15.46
C TYR A 153 -8.30 1.97 15.03
N ASP A 154 -9.06 1.45 16.00
CA ASP A 154 -10.48 1.05 15.91
C ASP A 154 -10.83 0.27 14.62
N TRP A 155 -11.78 0.80 13.83
CA TRP A 155 -12.25 0.16 12.61
C TRP A 155 -11.21 0.12 11.47
N MET A 156 -10.19 0.95 11.53
CA MET A 156 -9.05 0.79 10.62
C MET A 156 -8.28 -0.51 10.93
N GLY A 157 -8.14 -0.90 12.20
CA GLY A 157 -7.55 -2.19 12.58
C GLY A 157 -8.35 -3.36 12.03
N VAL A 158 -9.68 -3.32 12.12
CA VAL A 158 -10.57 -4.33 11.51
C VAL A 158 -10.42 -4.35 9.99
N ALA A 159 -10.35 -3.18 9.35
CA ALA A 159 -10.14 -3.09 7.90
C ALA A 159 -8.76 -3.67 7.50
N LYS A 160 -7.70 -3.46 8.31
CA LYS A 160 -6.38 -4.05 8.05
C LYS A 160 -6.39 -5.58 8.21
N ALA A 161 -7.07 -6.13 9.22
CA ALA A 161 -7.28 -7.58 9.32
C ALA A 161 -8.05 -8.13 8.10
N GLY A 162 -9.03 -7.37 7.60
CA GLY A 162 -9.74 -7.66 6.35
C GLY A 162 -8.82 -7.62 5.13
N LEU A 163 -7.91 -6.63 5.06
CA LEU A 163 -6.89 -6.51 4.00
C LEU A 163 -5.95 -7.72 3.99
N GLU A 164 -5.47 -8.15 5.16
CA GLU A 164 -4.63 -9.35 5.30
C GLU A 164 -5.34 -10.60 4.79
N SER A 165 -6.60 -10.78 5.18
CA SER A 165 -7.41 -11.90 4.69
C SER A 165 -7.63 -11.80 3.18
N CYS A 166 -7.95 -10.62 2.66
CA CYS A 166 -8.12 -10.37 1.23
C CYS A 166 -6.86 -10.75 0.44
N ALA A 167 -5.67 -10.37 0.93
CA ALA A 167 -4.39 -10.72 0.31
C ALA A 167 -4.19 -12.24 0.21
N ARG A 168 -4.54 -13.00 1.26
CA ARG A 168 -4.45 -14.48 1.26
C ARG A 168 -5.39 -15.11 0.22
N TYR A 169 -6.62 -14.63 0.09
CA TYR A 169 -7.55 -15.12 -0.93
C TYR A 169 -7.08 -14.76 -2.34
N LEU A 170 -6.58 -13.54 -2.57
CA LEU A 170 -6.02 -13.14 -3.85
C LEU A 170 -4.78 -13.97 -4.20
N ALA A 171 -3.90 -14.26 -3.23
CA ALA A 171 -2.74 -15.13 -3.43
C ALA A 171 -3.14 -16.54 -3.90
N ARG A 172 -4.20 -17.11 -3.29
CA ARG A 172 -4.76 -18.42 -3.70
C ARG A 172 -5.30 -18.37 -5.14
N ASP A 173 -6.09 -17.35 -5.45
CA ASP A 173 -6.86 -17.32 -6.70
C ASP A 173 -6.02 -16.82 -7.90
N LEU A 174 -5.02 -15.95 -7.66
CA LEU A 174 -4.15 -15.41 -8.70
C LEU A 174 -2.82 -16.19 -8.82
N GLY A 175 -2.45 -16.98 -7.83
CA GLY A 175 -1.25 -17.83 -7.84
C GLY A 175 -1.13 -18.73 -9.08
N PRO A 176 -2.21 -19.43 -9.54
CA PRO A 176 -2.17 -20.22 -10.78
C PRO A 176 -1.84 -19.41 -12.03
N ARG A 177 -1.98 -18.08 -12.00
CA ARG A 177 -1.58 -17.16 -13.08
C ARG A 177 -0.17 -16.60 -12.89
N GLY A 178 0.61 -17.11 -11.92
CA GLY A 178 1.96 -16.61 -11.64
C GLY A 178 1.99 -15.24 -10.96
N ILE A 179 0.87 -14.79 -10.36
CA ILE A 179 0.79 -13.51 -9.66
C ILE A 179 0.89 -13.75 -8.15
N ARG A 180 1.93 -13.18 -7.53
CA ARG A 180 2.14 -13.21 -6.08
C ARG A 180 1.43 -12.01 -5.44
N VAL A 181 0.82 -12.20 -4.28
CA VAL A 181 0.16 -11.14 -3.52
C VAL A 181 0.68 -11.17 -2.10
N ASN A 182 1.34 -10.10 -1.66
CA ASN A 182 1.90 -9.99 -0.32
C ASN A 182 1.61 -8.61 0.27
N LEU A 183 1.73 -8.49 1.58
CA LEU A 183 1.61 -7.23 2.29
C LEU A 183 2.92 -6.88 2.99
N VAL A 184 3.15 -5.58 3.17
CA VAL A 184 4.20 -5.05 4.03
C VAL A 184 3.54 -4.34 5.21
N ALA A 185 3.61 -4.97 6.39
CA ALA A 185 3.20 -4.36 7.64
C ALA A 185 4.31 -3.41 8.11
N ALA A 186 4.11 -2.13 7.86
CA ALA A 186 5.08 -1.08 8.19
C ALA A 186 4.92 -0.63 9.65
N GLY A 187 6.03 -0.35 10.32
CA GLY A 187 5.98 0.46 11.54
C GLY A 187 5.46 1.88 11.24
N PRO A 188 5.09 2.66 12.26
CA PRO A 188 4.52 3.99 12.06
C PRO A 188 5.52 4.92 11.36
N VAL A 189 5.08 5.53 10.26
CA VAL A 189 5.83 6.54 9.52
C VAL A 189 5.03 7.84 9.51
N ARG A 190 5.68 8.97 9.79
CA ARG A 190 5.05 10.30 9.87
C ARG A 190 4.61 10.81 8.50
N THR A 191 3.64 10.13 7.90
CA THR A 191 3.00 10.50 6.64
C THR A 191 1.81 11.44 6.90
N MET A 192 1.24 12.00 5.82
CA MET A 192 0.00 12.78 5.92
C MET A 192 -1.16 11.90 6.41
N ALA A 193 -1.27 10.66 5.94
CA ALA A 193 -2.29 9.72 6.39
C ALA A 193 -2.14 9.40 7.88
N ALA A 194 -0.93 9.14 8.36
CA ALA A 194 -0.65 8.85 9.76
C ALA A 194 -1.03 10.01 10.69
N LYS A 195 -0.75 11.25 10.28
CA LYS A 195 -1.11 12.45 11.05
C LYS A 195 -2.63 12.64 11.21
N SER A 196 -3.44 12.03 10.37
CA SER A 196 -4.91 12.08 10.50
C SER A 196 -5.47 11.07 11.51
N ILE A 197 -4.64 10.15 12.02
CA ILE A 197 -5.02 9.16 13.04
C ILE A 197 -4.95 9.84 14.41
N PRO A 198 -6.06 9.94 15.15
CA PRO A 198 -6.03 10.41 16.54
C PRO A 198 -5.09 9.52 17.37
N GLY A 199 -4.28 10.12 18.26
CA GLY A 199 -3.35 9.35 19.09
C GLY A 199 -2.09 8.86 18.37
N PHE A 200 -1.82 9.30 17.13
CA PHE A 200 -0.59 8.91 16.41
C PHE A 200 0.69 9.24 17.20
N ALA A 201 0.67 10.29 18.01
CA ALA A 201 1.80 10.66 18.88
C ALA A 201 2.19 9.53 19.85
N ASP A 202 1.24 8.72 20.31
CA ASP A 202 1.50 7.59 21.21
C ASP A 202 2.35 6.52 20.51
N PHE A 203 2.13 6.29 19.21
CA PHE A 203 2.98 5.40 18.41
C PHE A 203 4.39 5.96 18.23
N GLU A 204 4.52 7.29 18.08
CA GLU A 204 5.82 7.95 17.95
C GLU A 204 6.70 7.75 19.18
N GLU A 205 6.10 7.71 20.39
CA GLU A 205 6.81 7.47 21.63
C GLU A 205 7.05 5.99 21.92
N LEU A 206 6.09 5.14 21.59
CA LEU A 206 6.12 3.71 21.90
C LEU A 206 7.08 2.94 20.99
N TRP A 207 7.03 3.22 19.68
CA TRP A 207 7.70 2.36 18.70
C TRP A 207 9.22 2.31 18.85
N PRO A 208 9.95 3.42 19.03
CA PRO A 208 11.39 3.38 19.22
C PRO A 208 11.84 2.61 20.48
N LYS A 209 10.94 2.53 21.49
CA LYS A 209 11.22 1.78 22.73
C LYS A 209 10.96 0.27 22.56
N ARG A 210 9.99 -0.09 21.71
CA ARG A 210 9.56 -1.46 21.51
C ARG A 210 10.33 -2.18 20.39
N ALA A 211 10.76 -1.46 19.35
CA ALA A 211 11.45 -2.03 18.20
C ALA A 211 12.91 -2.41 18.56
N PRO A 212 13.30 -3.69 18.51
CA PRO A 212 14.67 -4.12 18.83
C PRO A 212 15.77 -3.47 17.99
N LEU A 213 15.46 -3.16 16.71
CA LEU A 213 16.38 -2.48 15.79
C LEU A 213 16.34 -0.95 15.95
N GLY A 214 15.52 -0.43 16.89
CA GLY A 214 15.12 0.95 16.89
C GLY A 214 14.14 1.25 15.73
N TRP A 215 13.57 2.45 15.72
CA TRP A 215 12.68 2.89 14.66
C TRP A 215 12.73 4.40 14.49
N ASP A 216 12.98 4.85 13.26
CA ASP A 216 12.88 6.26 12.89
C ASP A 216 11.54 6.48 12.16
N ILE A 217 10.60 7.12 12.85
CA ILE A 217 9.28 7.43 12.31
C ILE A 217 9.31 8.43 11.14
N THR A 218 10.44 9.05 10.87
CA THR A 218 10.62 9.98 9.75
C THR A 218 11.22 9.31 8.52
N ASP A 219 11.69 8.06 8.64
CA ASP A 219 12.29 7.31 7.54
C ASP A 219 11.31 6.30 6.92
N PRO A 220 10.76 6.57 5.72
CA PRO A 220 9.92 5.64 4.98
C PRO A 220 10.70 4.58 4.18
N GLN A 221 12.05 4.59 4.22
CA GLN A 221 12.88 3.69 3.42
C GLN A 221 12.73 2.20 3.78
N PRO A 222 12.72 1.79 5.07
CA PRO A 222 12.64 0.37 5.41
C PRO A 222 11.40 -0.32 4.80
N PRO A 223 10.16 0.17 4.99
CA PRO A 223 8.99 -0.43 4.35
C PRO A 223 8.99 -0.30 2.82
N ALA A 224 9.53 0.79 2.28
CA ALA A 224 9.62 0.95 0.82
C ALA A 224 10.57 -0.08 0.19
N ARG A 225 11.72 -0.38 0.83
CA ARG A 225 12.65 -1.42 0.39
C ARG A 225 12.02 -2.82 0.46
N ALA A 226 11.25 -3.11 1.51
CA ALA A 226 10.52 -4.37 1.62
C ALA A 226 9.51 -4.53 0.46
N CYS A 227 8.78 -3.46 0.09
CA CYS A 227 7.89 -3.48 -1.06
C CYS A 227 8.65 -3.76 -2.37
N VAL A 228 9.78 -3.06 -2.61
CA VAL A 228 10.59 -3.24 -3.82
C VAL A 228 11.15 -4.67 -3.91
N ALA A 229 11.61 -5.23 -2.79
CA ALA A 229 12.08 -6.61 -2.74
C ALA A 229 10.97 -7.62 -3.09
N LEU A 230 9.74 -7.43 -2.57
CA LEU A 230 8.58 -8.27 -2.88
C LEU A 230 8.06 -8.12 -4.32
N LEU A 231 8.26 -6.95 -4.94
CA LEU A 231 7.96 -6.72 -6.36
C LEU A 231 8.98 -7.40 -7.28
N SER A 232 10.19 -7.65 -6.80
CA SER A 232 11.26 -8.29 -7.56
C SER A 232 11.09 -9.81 -7.66
N ASP A 233 11.95 -10.45 -8.44
CA ASP A 233 12.00 -11.91 -8.60
C ASP A 233 12.81 -12.60 -7.47
N TRP A 234 13.23 -11.87 -6.44
CA TRP A 234 13.98 -12.43 -5.31
C TRP A 234 13.11 -13.26 -4.36
N PHE A 235 11.78 -13.09 -4.42
CA PHE A 235 10.84 -13.85 -3.61
C PHE A 235 9.88 -14.70 -4.49
N PRO A 236 10.39 -15.62 -5.34
CA PRO A 236 9.59 -16.29 -6.36
C PRO A 236 8.55 -17.25 -5.78
N ALA A 237 8.75 -17.73 -4.55
CA ALA A 237 7.89 -18.69 -3.87
C ALA A 237 7.14 -18.08 -2.67
N THR A 238 7.06 -16.74 -2.58
CA THR A 238 6.41 -16.03 -1.45
C THR A 238 5.13 -15.37 -1.93
N THR A 239 3.99 -15.83 -1.43
CA THR A 239 2.66 -15.26 -1.71
C THR A 239 1.72 -15.50 -0.53
N GLY A 240 0.80 -14.57 -0.27
CA GLY A 240 -0.10 -14.60 0.88
C GLY A 240 0.57 -14.20 2.21
N GLU A 241 1.80 -13.68 2.15
CA GLU A 241 2.63 -13.36 3.30
C GLU A 241 2.44 -11.91 3.74
N ILE A 242 2.63 -11.67 5.04
CA ILE A 242 2.68 -10.34 5.66
C ILE A 242 4.11 -10.14 6.17
N VAL A 243 4.87 -9.32 5.47
CA VAL A 243 6.26 -9.03 5.82
C VAL A 243 6.32 -7.80 6.71
N HIS A 244 6.77 -7.97 7.94
CA HIS A 244 6.93 -6.87 8.88
C HIS A 244 8.20 -6.06 8.58
N ALA A 245 8.01 -4.76 8.39
CA ALA A 245 9.07 -3.75 8.27
C ALA A 245 8.84 -2.68 9.34
N ASP A 246 9.04 -3.04 10.59
CA ASP A 246 8.62 -2.31 11.79
C ASP A 246 9.72 -2.25 12.88
N GLY A 247 10.96 -2.62 12.53
CA GLY A 247 12.07 -2.72 13.46
C GLY A 247 11.99 -3.91 14.41
N GLY A 248 11.08 -4.87 14.18
CA GLY A 248 10.86 -6.05 15.00
C GLY A 248 9.89 -5.82 16.18
N ALA A 249 9.17 -4.69 16.18
CA ALA A 249 8.24 -4.34 17.26
C ALA A 249 7.11 -5.37 17.43
N HIS A 250 6.63 -6.00 16.34
CA HIS A 250 5.61 -7.03 16.39
C HIS A 250 6.05 -8.31 17.12
N ALA A 251 7.35 -8.61 17.11
CA ALA A 251 7.91 -9.84 17.68
C ALA A 251 8.19 -9.74 19.19
N VAL A 252 8.07 -8.56 19.78
CA VAL A 252 8.36 -8.32 21.20
C VAL A 252 7.05 -8.20 21.97
N GLY A 253 6.91 -9.02 23.01
CA GLY A 253 5.80 -8.92 23.96
C GLY A 253 5.82 -7.59 24.70
N GLY A 254 4.64 -7.05 25.00
CA GLY A 254 4.47 -5.81 25.77
C GLY A 254 4.45 -6.01 27.27
#